data_73e6620e8680353b0098759ae0359540
#
_entry.id   73e6620e8680353b0098759ae0359540
#
_cell.length_a   1.000
_cell.length_b   1.000
_cell.length_c   1.000
_cell.angle_alpha   90.00
_cell.angle_beta   90.00
_cell.angle_gamma   90.00
#
_symmetry.space_group_name_H-M   'P 1'
#
loop_
_entity.id
_entity.type
_entity.pdbx_description
1 polymer ?
#
loop_
_entity_poly.entity_id
_entity_poly.type
_entity_poly.pdbx_seq_one_letter_code
_entity_poly.pdbx_strand_id
1 'polypeptide(L)'
;MNERVSFGSKLGAILAAAGSAVGLGNIWRFPYETGNHGGAAFILIYLVCVFALGLPVMMSEFIVGRHSKASTGGAFKALHPKGPWKCVGYLGVLTGFLILGYYAVVAGWTLEYMVQAIGGQFSGKTPDEFVADFQQFSQNPLRPLLWLAVFMLTTHFVIVKGVQKGIERSSKVLMPLLFVLVVVLAICSVTLP
;
A
#
# COMPACT_ATOMS: atom_id res chain seq x y z
N MET A 1 -8.53 30.31 -12.81
CA MET A 1 -8.87 29.12 -11.99
C MET A 1 -8.17 27.95 -12.61
N ASN A 2 -7.13 27.42 -11.95
CA ASN A 2 -6.50 26.19 -12.45
C ASN A 2 -7.52 25.05 -12.34
N GLU A 3 -7.89 24.45 -13.45
CA GLU A 3 -8.74 23.27 -13.47
C GLU A 3 -8.05 22.16 -12.64
N ARG A 4 -8.79 21.62 -11.68
CA ARG A 4 -8.30 20.54 -10.84
C ARG A 4 -8.10 19.30 -11.71
N VAL A 5 -6.90 18.77 -11.75
CA VAL A 5 -6.62 17.50 -12.43
C VAL A 5 -7.47 16.40 -11.78
N SER A 6 -8.36 15.80 -12.57
CA SER A 6 -9.25 14.70 -12.16
C SER A 6 -8.88 13.42 -12.89
N PHE A 7 -9.40 12.29 -12.43
CA PHE A 7 -9.24 11.01 -13.14
C PHE A 7 -9.95 11.07 -14.49
N GLY A 8 -9.33 10.47 -15.52
CA GLY A 8 -9.88 10.45 -16.87
C GLY A 8 -11.06 9.49 -17.07
N SER A 9 -11.23 8.51 -16.17
CA SER A 9 -12.32 7.54 -16.25
C SER A 9 -12.79 7.09 -14.86
N LYS A 10 -14.08 6.67 -14.77
CA LYS A 10 -14.65 6.09 -13.53
C LYS A 10 -13.89 4.84 -13.11
N LEU A 11 -13.59 3.96 -14.06
CA LEU A 11 -12.82 2.73 -13.81
C LEU A 11 -11.41 3.05 -13.28
N GLY A 12 -10.73 4.05 -13.89
CA GLY A 12 -9.42 4.49 -13.42
C GLY A 12 -9.43 5.03 -12.00
N ALA A 13 -10.47 5.79 -11.62
CA ALA A 13 -10.65 6.27 -10.26
C ALA A 13 -10.89 5.12 -9.25
N ILE A 14 -11.71 4.13 -9.61
CA ILE A 14 -11.97 2.95 -8.77
C ILE A 14 -10.69 2.12 -8.60
N LEU A 15 -9.96 1.84 -9.68
CA LEU A 15 -8.72 1.07 -9.62
C LEU A 15 -7.61 1.81 -8.86
N ALA A 16 -7.54 3.13 -8.99
CA ALA A 16 -6.59 3.93 -8.21
C ALA A 16 -6.95 3.94 -6.72
N ALA A 17 -8.23 4.05 -6.38
CA ALA A 17 -8.70 3.96 -4.99
C ALA A 17 -8.45 2.57 -4.40
N ALA A 18 -8.76 1.51 -5.15
CA ALA A 18 -8.46 0.13 -4.75
C ALA A 18 -6.96 -0.09 -4.58
N GLY A 19 -6.13 0.43 -5.52
CA GLY A 19 -4.67 0.34 -5.44
C GLY A 19 -4.06 1.08 -4.25
N SER A 20 -4.69 2.16 -3.81
CA SER A 20 -4.26 2.84 -2.58
C SER A 20 -4.68 2.11 -1.30
N ALA A 21 -5.76 1.32 -1.36
CA ALA A 21 -6.28 0.56 -0.23
C ALA A 21 -5.60 -0.81 -0.07
N VAL A 22 -5.22 -1.46 -1.19
CA VAL A 22 -4.53 -2.76 -1.19
C VAL A 22 -3.03 -2.54 -1.04
N GLY A 23 -2.47 -3.01 0.05
CA GLY A 23 -1.04 -2.87 0.36
C GLY A 23 -0.48 -4.12 1.05
N LEU A 24 0.73 -4.02 1.54
CA LEU A 24 1.43 -5.09 2.27
C LEU A 24 0.62 -5.61 3.47
N GLY A 25 -0.14 -4.75 4.12
CA GLY A 25 -1.02 -5.13 5.22
C GLY A 25 -2.06 -6.16 4.81
N ASN A 26 -2.68 -5.99 3.65
CA ASN A 26 -3.74 -6.88 3.17
C ASN A 26 -3.19 -8.19 2.60
N ILE A 27 -2.03 -8.14 1.92
CA ILE A 27 -1.49 -9.29 1.18
C ILE A 27 -0.57 -10.14 2.07
N TRP A 28 0.18 -9.52 2.95
CA TRP A 28 1.16 -10.20 3.79
C TRP A 28 0.68 -10.34 5.25
N ARG A 29 0.41 -9.21 5.92
CA ARG A 29 0.14 -9.22 7.36
C ARG A 29 -1.22 -9.82 7.71
N PHE A 30 -2.25 -9.50 6.96
CA PHE A 30 -3.61 -9.99 7.26
C PHE A 30 -3.73 -11.52 7.19
N PRO A 31 -3.24 -12.23 6.15
CA PRO A 31 -3.24 -13.69 6.15
C PRO A 31 -2.44 -14.30 7.31
N TYR A 32 -1.29 -13.73 7.63
CA TYR A 32 -0.47 -14.17 8.76
C TYR A 32 -1.20 -14.03 10.10
N GLU A 33 -1.78 -12.88 10.37
CA GLU A 33 -2.58 -12.63 11.59
C GLU A 33 -3.81 -13.54 11.64
N THR A 34 -4.47 -13.74 10.51
CA THR A 34 -5.63 -14.66 10.42
C THR A 34 -5.24 -16.07 10.80
N GLY A 35 -4.12 -16.59 10.31
CA GLY A 35 -3.64 -17.93 10.64
C GLY A 35 -3.30 -18.09 12.12
N ASN A 36 -2.69 -17.07 12.74
CA ASN A 36 -2.23 -17.13 14.12
C ASN A 36 -3.33 -16.85 15.17
N HIS A 37 -4.44 -16.22 14.78
CA HIS A 37 -5.47 -15.74 15.72
C HIS A 37 -6.85 -16.38 15.50
N GLY A 38 -6.89 -17.66 15.16
CA GLY A 38 -8.13 -18.45 15.10
C GLY A 38 -8.90 -18.37 13.78
N GLY A 39 -8.25 -17.99 12.69
CA GLY A 39 -8.79 -18.13 11.32
C GLY A 39 -10.13 -17.42 11.12
N ALA A 40 -11.20 -18.18 10.94
CA ALA A 40 -12.54 -17.66 10.68
C ALA A 40 -13.08 -16.73 11.79
N ALA A 41 -12.78 -17.00 13.06
CA ALA A 41 -13.21 -16.15 14.18
C ALA A 41 -12.56 -14.77 14.10
N PHE A 42 -11.27 -14.71 13.78
CA PHE A 42 -10.58 -13.45 13.54
C PHE A 42 -11.21 -12.66 12.39
N ILE A 43 -11.55 -13.32 11.27
CA ILE A 43 -12.18 -12.67 10.10
C ILE A 43 -13.53 -12.07 10.49
N LEU A 44 -14.36 -12.79 11.28
CA LEU A 44 -15.65 -12.27 11.72
C LEU A 44 -15.50 -11.00 12.57
N ILE A 45 -14.61 -11.01 13.55
CA ILE A 45 -14.33 -9.85 14.40
C ILE A 45 -13.80 -8.69 13.55
N TYR A 46 -12.89 -8.99 12.62
CA TYR A 46 -12.34 -7.99 11.69
C TYR A 46 -13.44 -7.33 10.87
N LEU A 47 -14.39 -8.10 10.30
CA LEU A 47 -15.52 -7.54 9.55
C LEU A 47 -16.40 -6.64 10.41
N VAL A 48 -16.70 -7.05 11.65
CA VAL A 48 -17.44 -6.19 12.59
C VAL A 48 -16.70 -4.87 12.83
N CYS A 49 -15.39 -4.91 13.06
CA CYS A 49 -14.58 -3.70 13.22
C CYS A 49 -14.55 -2.83 11.96
N VAL A 50 -14.48 -3.42 10.77
CA VAL A 50 -14.51 -2.68 9.49
C VAL A 50 -15.83 -1.92 9.34
N PHE A 51 -16.95 -2.55 9.62
CA PHE A 51 -18.26 -1.89 9.52
C PHE A 51 -18.51 -0.89 10.65
N ALA A 52 -18.14 -1.22 11.88
CA ALA A 52 -18.41 -0.37 13.04
C ALA A 52 -17.45 0.83 13.14
N LEU A 53 -16.18 0.67 12.77
CA LEU A 53 -15.16 1.69 12.92
C LEU A 53 -14.64 2.19 11.55
N GLY A 54 -14.29 1.28 10.65
CA GLY A 54 -13.67 1.63 9.38
C GLY A 54 -14.58 2.45 8.47
N LEU A 55 -15.83 2.04 8.33
CA LEU A 55 -16.79 2.71 7.45
C LEU A 55 -17.13 4.15 7.93
N PRO A 56 -17.45 4.42 9.22
CA PRO A 56 -17.66 5.79 9.71
C PRO A 56 -16.44 6.69 9.55
N VAL A 57 -15.23 6.17 9.81
CA VAL A 57 -13.99 6.93 9.64
C VAL A 57 -13.80 7.30 8.17
N MET A 58 -13.91 6.36 7.25
CA MET A 58 -13.80 6.59 5.81
C MET A 58 -14.82 7.62 5.31
N MET A 59 -16.08 7.54 5.77
CA MET A 59 -17.11 8.52 5.42
C MET A 59 -16.74 9.92 5.92
N SER A 60 -16.22 10.04 7.14
CA SER A 60 -15.76 11.30 7.71
C SER A 60 -14.61 11.91 6.89
N GLU A 61 -13.65 11.10 6.47
CA GLU A 61 -12.55 11.52 5.61
C GLU A 61 -13.05 12.05 4.25
N PHE A 62 -14.02 11.36 3.64
CA PHE A 62 -14.63 11.83 2.40
C PHE A 62 -15.36 13.17 2.57
N ILE A 63 -16.09 13.36 3.66
CA ILE A 63 -16.76 14.62 3.96
C ILE A 63 -15.73 15.74 4.11
N VAL A 64 -14.68 15.54 4.91
CA VAL A 64 -13.61 16.50 5.11
C VAL A 64 -12.91 16.83 3.79
N GLY A 65 -12.55 15.83 3.00
CA GLY A 65 -11.87 16.01 1.71
C GLY A 65 -12.72 16.75 0.68
N ARG A 66 -14.00 16.39 0.57
CA ARG A 66 -14.94 17.03 -0.38
C ARG A 66 -15.29 18.45 -0.01
N HIS A 67 -15.47 18.74 1.27
CA HIS A 67 -15.86 20.05 1.76
C HIS A 67 -14.69 21.03 1.76
N SER A 68 -13.51 20.60 2.24
CA SER A 68 -12.33 21.47 2.28
C SER A 68 -11.74 21.76 0.92
N LYS A 69 -11.84 20.83 -0.03
CA LYS A 69 -11.19 20.88 -1.35
C LYS A 69 -9.69 21.20 -1.27
N ALA A 70 -9.04 20.84 -0.18
CA ALA A 70 -7.65 21.13 0.12
C ALA A 70 -6.85 19.82 0.29
N SER A 71 -5.52 19.92 0.35
CA SER A 71 -4.66 18.80 0.74
C SER A 71 -4.85 18.44 2.22
N THR A 72 -4.41 17.26 2.63
CA THR A 72 -4.50 16.78 4.02
C THR A 72 -4.00 17.83 5.03
N GLY A 73 -2.83 18.44 4.75
CA GLY A 73 -2.27 19.49 5.62
C GLY A 73 -3.10 20.76 5.70
N GLY A 74 -3.84 21.10 4.64
CA GLY A 74 -4.65 22.30 4.54
C GLY A 74 -6.13 22.12 4.89
N ALA A 75 -6.65 20.89 4.89
CA ALA A 75 -8.07 20.59 4.99
C ALA A 75 -8.69 21.14 6.29
N PHE A 76 -8.10 20.84 7.42
CA PHE A 76 -8.60 21.29 8.72
C PHE A 76 -8.47 22.81 8.90
N LYS A 77 -7.43 23.43 8.35
CA LYS A 77 -7.30 24.90 8.34
C LYS A 77 -8.36 25.56 7.46
N ALA A 78 -8.71 24.94 6.33
CA ALA A 78 -9.75 25.46 5.43
C ALA A 78 -11.15 25.37 6.06
N LEU A 79 -11.43 24.30 6.82
CA LEU A 79 -12.71 24.10 7.47
C LEU A 79 -12.86 24.93 8.76
N HIS A 80 -11.79 25.08 9.52
CA HIS A 80 -11.79 25.84 10.77
C HIS A 80 -10.51 26.67 10.91
N PRO A 81 -10.49 27.91 10.35
CA PRO A 81 -9.30 28.77 10.32
C PRO A 81 -8.79 29.19 11.70
N LYS A 82 -9.72 29.33 12.67
CA LYS A 82 -9.40 29.76 14.03
C LYS A 82 -9.29 28.55 14.94
N GLY A 83 -8.08 28.22 15.43
CA GLY A 83 -7.89 27.15 16.42
C GLY A 83 -6.75 26.19 16.10
N PRO A 84 -6.53 25.20 16.98
CA PRO A 84 -5.40 24.26 16.86
C PRO A 84 -5.62 23.16 15.80
N TRP A 85 -6.78 23.11 15.15
CA TRP A 85 -7.16 22.05 14.19
C TRP A 85 -6.20 21.89 13.02
N LYS A 86 -5.47 22.96 12.66
CA LYS A 86 -4.39 22.87 11.67
C LYS A 86 -3.32 21.82 12.03
N CYS A 87 -3.11 21.58 13.33
CA CYS A 87 -2.13 20.59 13.81
C CYS A 87 -2.54 19.18 13.42
N VAL A 88 -3.83 18.86 13.34
CA VAL A 88 -4.33 17.56 12.88
C VAL A 88 -3.92 17.28 11.43
N GLY A 89 -4.04 18.29 10.57
CA GLY A 89 -3.59 18.16 9.17
C GLY A 89 -2.09 17.94 9.06
N TYR A 90 -1.28 18.68 9.82
CA TYR A 90 0.19 18.48 9.84
C TYR A 90 0.59 17.13 10.44
N LEU A 91 -0.09 16.69 11.49
CA LEU A 91 0.13 15.36 12.07
C LEU A 91 -0.17 14.26 11.05
N GLY A 92 -1.25 14.39 10.27
CA GLY A 92 -1.57 13.47 9.18
C GLY A 92 -0.47 13.42 8.10
N VAL A 93 0.11 14.57 7.72
CA VAL A 93 1.25 14.62 6.79
C VAL A 93 2.48 13.95 7.38
N LEU A 94 2.80 14.23 8.64
CA LEU A 94 3.93 13.60 9.33
C LEU A 94 3.77 12.08 9.43
N THR A 95 2.56 11.62 9.80
CA THR A 95 2.25 10.19 9.85
C THR A 95 2.44 9.53 8.48
N GLY A 96 1.93 10.15 7.42
CA GLY A 96 2.13 9.66 6.05
C GLY A 96 3.61 9.58 5.66
N PHE A 97 4.41 10.56 6.05
CA PHE A 97 5.85 10.57 5.81
C PHE A 97 6.59 9.44 6.54
N LEU A 98 6.27 9.21 7.82
CA LEU A 98 6.88 8.13 8.59
C LEU A 98 6.48 6.75 8.05
N ILE A 99 5.21 6.58 7.68
CA ILE A 99 4.74 5.34 7.05
C ILE A 99 5.44 5.11 5.71
N LEU A 100 5.59 6.14 4.88
CA LEU A 100 6.31 6.04 3.61
C LEU A 100 7.73 5.54 3.79
N GLY A 101 8.45 6.02 4.82
CA GLY A 101 9.80 5.55 5.14
C GLY A 101 9.86 4.04 5.37
N TYR A 102 8.98 3.51 6.21
CA TYR A 102 8.87 2.08 6.48
C TYR A 102 8.47 1.29 5.22
N TYR A 103 7.41 1.71 4.55
CA TYR A 103 6.89 1.01 3.36
C TYR A 103 7.88 0.99 2.20
N ALA A 104 8.64 2.06 2.01
CA ALA A 104 9.64 2.12 0.95
C ALA A 104 10.76 1.08 1.15
N VAL A 105 11.17 0.84 2.40
CA VAL A 105 12.17 -0.20 2.73
C VAL A 105 11.62 -1.58 2.41
N VAL A 106 10.42 -1.91 2.88
CA VAL A 106 9.80 -3.23 2.64
C VAL A 106 9.48 -3.44 1.16
N ALA A 107 9.07 -2.38 0.45
CA ALA A 107 8.89 -2.45 -1.00
C ALA A 107 10.21 -2.70 -1.75
N GLY A 108 11.31 -2.12 -1.27
CA GLY A 108 12.66 -2.44 -1.76
C GLY A 108 13.00 -3.92 -1.59
N TRP A 109 12.70 -4.49 -0.42
CA TRP A 109 12.87 -5.94 -0.19
C TRP A 109 12.06 -6.80 -1.17
N THR A 110 10.82 -6.39 -1.43
CA THR A 110 9.96 -7.09 -2.39
C THR A 110 10.57 -7.12 -3.80
N LEU A 111 11.20 -6.01 -4.24
CA LEU A 111 11.90 -5.96 -5.51
C LEU A 111 13.11 -6.90 -5.56
N GLU A 112 13.91 -6.96 -4.49
CA GLU A 112 15.02 -7.91 -4.37
C GLU A 112 14.52 -9.36 -4.54
N TYR A 113 13.50 -9.73 -3.76
CA TYR A 113 12.94 -11.09 -3.81
C TYR A 113 12.29 -11.42 -5.16
N MET A 114 11.68 -10.44 -5.82
CA MET A 114 11.17 -10.62 -7.17
C MET A 114 12.29 -10.96 -8.16
N VAL A 115 13.43 -10.28 -8.08
CA VAL A 115 14.58 -10.56 -8.95
C VAL A 115 15.20 -11.92 -8.63
N GLN A 116 15.30 -12.29 -7.36
CA GLN A 116 15.78 -13.61 -6.94
C GLN A 116 14.85 -14.73 -7.44
N ALA A 117 13.52 -14.52 -7.38
CA ALA A 117 12.53 -15.48 -7.87
C ALA A 117 12.66 -15.70 -9.39
N ILE A 118 12.77 -14.59 -10.15
CA ILE A 118 12.98 -14.66 -11.61
C ILE A 118 14.31 -15.37 -11.93
N GLY A 119 15.35 -15.16 -11.13
CA GLY A 119 16.65 -15.83 -11.26
C GLY A 119 16.67 -17.28 -10.79
N GLY A 120 15.54 -17.85 -10.33
CA GLY A 120 15.45 -19.24 -9.88
C GLY A 120 16.20 -19.53 -8.59
N GLN A 121 16.58 -18.52 -7.81
CA GLN A 121 17.42 -18.66 -6.60
C GLN A 121 16.70 -19.35 -5.43
N PHE A 122 15.40 -19.61 -5.54
CA PHE A 122 14.62 -20.27 -4.49
C PHE A 122 14.52 -21.77 -4.65
N SER A 123 14.92 -22.32 -5.81
CA SER A 123 14.81 -23.75 -6.09
C SER A 123 15.77 -24.55 -5.22
N GLY A 124 15.22 -25.53 -4.50
CA GLY A 124 16.02 -26.45 -3.69
C GLY A 124 16.47 -25.97 -2.33
N LYS A 125 16.07 -24.75 -1.91
CA LYS A 125 16.40 -24.20 -0.58
C LYS A 125 15.49 -24.78 0.50
N THR A 126 16.08 -25.02 1.66
CA THR A 126 15.38 -25.36 2.89
C THR A 126 14.81 -24.11 3.59
N PRO A 127 13.81 -24.25 4.47
CA PRO A 127 13.28 -23.11 5.25
C PRO A 127 14.36 -22.33 6.04
N ASP A 128 15.35 -23.04 6.59
CA ASP A 128 16.43 -22.41 7.36
C ASP A 128 17.36 -21.57 6.48
N GLU A 129 17.60 -22.01 5.25
CA GLU A 129 18.38 -21.23 4.28
C GLU A 129 17.67 -19.95 3.87
N PHE A 130 16.31 -19.96 3.74
CA PHE A 130 15.55 -18.73 3.51
C PHE A 130 15.68 -17.73 4.65
N VAL A 131 15.65 -18.20 5.89
CA VAL A 131 15.83 -17.35 7.07
C VAL A 131 17.26 -16.75 7.08
N ALA A 132 18.27 -17.56 6.81
CA ALA A 132 19.65 -17.11 6.75
C ALA A 132 19.88 -16.07 5.63
N ASP A 133 19.34 -16.32 4.43
CA ASP A 133 19.41 -15.38 3.31
C ASP A 133 18.75 -14.04 3.64
N PHE A 134 17.58 -14.07 4.29
CA PHE A 134 16.91 -12.85 4.71
C PHE A 134 17.73 -12.09 5.75
N GLN A 135 18.31 -12.77 6.73
CA GLN A 135 19.17 -12.14 7.72
C GLN A 135 20.41 -11.52 7.07
N GLN A 136 21.07 -12.23 6.18
CA GLN A 136 22.22 -11.73 5.45
C GLN A 136 21.86 -10.51 4.59
N PHE A 137 20.72 -10.55 3.90
CA PHE A 137 20.23 -9.43 3.11
C PHE A 137 19.89 -8.22 3.99
N SER A 138 19.10 -8.41 5.05
CA SER A 138 18.63 -7.32 5.90
C SER A 138 19.73 -6.65 6.72
N GLN A 139 20.78 -7.41 7.07
CA GLN A 139 21.96 -6.88 7.78
C GLN A 139 22.99 -6.20 6.85
N ASN A 140 22.87 -6.40 5.54
CA ASN A 140 23.76 -5.73 4.60
C ASN A 140 23.40 -4.24 4.51
N PRO A 141 24.33 -3.32 4.75
CA PRO A 141 24.00 -1.89 4.76
C PRO A 141 23.69 -1.32 3.38
N LEU A 142 24.24 -1.87 2.32
CA LEU A 142 24.14 -1.31 0.97
C LEU A 142 23.01 -1.91 0.13
N ARG A 143 22.83 -3.23 0.20
CA ARG A 143 21.89 -3.94 -0.68
C ARG A 143 20.43 -3.52 -0.49
N PRO A 144 19.88 -3.41 0.75
CA PRO A 144 18.56 -2.86 0.97
C PRO A 144 18.43 -1.40 0.56
N LEU A 145 19.47 -0.57 0.74
CA LEU A 145 19.47 0.83 0.33
C LEU A 145 19.43 1.01 -1.19
N LEU A 146 20.11 0.15 -1.94
CA LEU A 146 20.03 0.17 -3.41
C LEU A 146 18.60 -0.13 -3.88
N TRP A 147 17.96 -1.15 -3.34
CA TRP A 147 16.58 -1.49 -3.70
C TRP A 147 15.56 -0.44 -3.25
N LEU A 148 15.78 0.17 -2.07
CA LEU A 148 15.03 1.35 -1.63
C LEU A 148 15.13 2.48 -2.66
N ALA A 149 16.34 2.80 -3.12
CA ALA A 149 16.56 3.85 -4.12
C ALA A 149 15.86 3.52 -5.46
N VAL A 150 15.95 2.27 -5.93
CA VAL A 150 15.26 1.80 -7.14
C VAL A 150 13.75 1.97 -7.01
N PHE A 151 13.18 1.55 -5.86
CA PHE A 151 11.75 1.72 -5.59
C PHE A 151 11.33 3.19 -5.57
N MET A 152 12.08 4.02 -4.85
CA MET A 152 11.78 5.46 -4.74
C MET A 152 11.88 6.17 -6.09
N LEU A 153 12.89 5.85 -6.90
CA LEU A 153 13.02 6.41 -8.26
C LEU A 153 11.83 5.98 -9.15
N THR A 154 11.47 4.70 -9.13
CA THR A 154 10.32 4.19 -9.90
C THR A 154 9.03 4.89 -9.49
N THR A 155 8.79 5.02 -8.19
CA THR A 155 7.62 5.74 -7.66
C THR A 155 7.65 7.22 -8.05
N HIS A 156 8.80 7.87 -7.97
CA HIS A 156 8.98 9.26 -8.39
C HIS A 156 8.60 9.46 -9.87
N PHE A 157 9.08 8.60 -10.76
CA PHE A 157 8.72 8.68 -12.18
C PHE A 157 7.22 8.50 -12.45
N VAL A 158 6.54 7.66 -11.69
CA VAL A 158 5.09 7.51 -11.79
C VAL A 158 4.37 8.78 -11.34
N ILE A 159 4.78 9.36 -10.20
CA ILE A 159 4.14 10.54 -9.62
C ILE A 159 4.35 11.78 -10.50
N VAL A 160 5.56 12.00 -11.03
CA VAL A 160 5.88 13.16 -11.90
C VAL A 160 5.03 13.18 -13.16
N LYS A 161 4.60 12.02 -13.67
CA LYS A 161 3.66 11.93 -14.81
C LYS A 161 2.25 12.40 -14.48
N GLY A 162 1.96 12.67 -13.20
CA GLY A 162 0.69 13.19 -12.71
C GLY A 162 -0.40 12.11 -12.55
N VAL A 163 -1.61 12.56 -12.21
CA VAL A 163 -2.70 11.67 -11.82
C VAL A 163 -3.15 10.76 -12.98
N GLN A 164 -3.43 11.32 -14.15
CA GLN A 164 -4.00 10.54 -15.26
C GLN A 164 -2.96 9.65 -15.93
N LYS A 165 -1.81 10.21 -16.30
CA LYS A 165 -0.76 9.50 -17.08
C LYS A 165 0.15 8.65 -16.18
N GLY A 166 0.28 9.00 -14.92
CA GLY A 166 1.08 8.26 -13.94
C GLY A 166 0.21 7.31 -13.13
N ILE A 167 -0.49 7.81 -12.13
CA ILE A 167 -1.19 6.99 -11.14
C ILE A 167 -2.31 6.15 -11.77
N GLU A 168 -3.22 6.78 -12.53
CA GLU A 168 -4.36 6.07 -13.12
C GLU A 168 -3.90 4.99 -14.11
N ARG A 169 -2.93 5.30 -14.98
CA ARG A 169 -2.41 4.34 -15.95
C ARG A 169 -1.71 3.17 -15.29
N SER A 170 -0.88 3.43 -14.27
CA SER A 170 -0.21 2.38 -13.52
C SER A 170 -1.22 1.49 -12.79
N SER A 171 -2.23 2.08 -12.14
CA SER A 171 -3.27 1.32 -11.43
C SER A 171 -4.12 0.46 -12.39
N LYS A 172 -4.42 0.94 -13.60
CA LYS A 172 -5.15 0.15 -14.61
C LYS A 172 -4.42 -1.12 -15.05
N VAL A 173 -3.10 -1.15 -14.95
CA VAL A 173 -2.28 -2.33 -15.30
C VAL A 173 -1.99 -3.17 -14.08
N LEU A 174 -1.52 -2.54 -12.99
CA LEU A 174 -1.03 -3.26 -11.83
C LEU A 174 -2.15 -3.89 -11.00
N MET A 175 -3.33 -3.25 -10.90
CA MET A 175 -4.44 -3.80 -10.10
C MET A 175 -5.06 -5.07 -10.69
N PRO A 176 -5.39 -5.15 -12.00
CA PRO A 176 -5.82 -6.41 -12.60
C PRO A 176 -4.74 -7.50 -12.51
N LEU A 177 -3.46 -7.15 -12.73
CA LEU A 177 -2.36 -8.09 -12.58
C LEU A 177 -2.28 -8.65 -11.16
N LEU A 178 -2.36 -7.78 -10.15
CA LEU A 178 -2.38 -8.19 -8.74
C LEU A 178 -3.57 -9.13 -8.45
N PHE A 179 -4.75 -8.80 -8.95
CA PHE A 179 -5.94 -9.64 -8.77
C PHE A 179 -5.74 -11.03 -9.36
N VAL A 180 -5.22 -11.12 -10.59
CA VAL A 180 -4.90 -12.40 -11.24
C VAL A 180 -3.89 -13.19 -10.42
N LEU A 181 -2.81 -12.55 -9.94
CA LEU A 181 -1.80 -13.21 -9.09
C LEU A 181 -2.40 -13.74 -7.79
N VAL A 182 -3.26 -12.97 -7.12
CA VAL A 182 -3.93 -13.42 -5.88
C VAL A 182 -4.84 -14.62 -6.15
N VAL A 183 -5.59 -14.61 -7.26
CA VAL A 183 -6.44 -15.75 -7.65
C VAL A 183 -5.60 -16.99 -7.95
N VAL A 184 -4.50 -16.85 -8.69
CA VAL A 184 -3.57 -17.95 -8.96
C VAL A 184 -3.00 -18.52 -7.67
N LEU A 185 -2.54 -17.65 -6.75
CA LEU A 185 -2.02 -18.09 -5.44
C LEU A 185 -3.10 -18.82 -4.61
N ALA A 186 -4.36 -18.32 -4.63
CA ALA A 186 -5.46 -18.98 -3.94
C ALA A 186 -5.73 -20.39 -4.52
N ILE A 187 -5.73 -20.53 -5.85
CA ILE A 187 -5.91 -21.84 -6.50
C ILE A 187 -4.73 -22.76 -6.13
N CYS A 188 -3.50 -22.28 -6.23
CA CYS A 188 -2.32 -23.07 -5.84
C CYS A 188 -2.38 -23.51 -4.38
N SER A 189 -2.79 -22.62 -3.47
CA SER A 189 -2.89 -22.93 -2.03
C SER A 189 -3.92 -24.01 -1.72
N VAL A 190 -5.00 -24.11 -2.48
CA VAL A 190 -6.05 -25.14 -2.30
C VAL A 190 -5.64 -26.46 -2.97
N THR A 191 -4.80 -26.42 -3.98
CA THR A 191 -4.37 -27.60 -4.76
C THR A 191 -3.07 -28.24 -4.24
N LEU A 192 -2.33 -27.56 -3.39
CA LEU A 192 -1.17 -28.13 -2.71
C LEU A 192 -1.61 -29.16 -1.64
N PRO A 193 -0.95 -30.32 -1.58
CA PRO A 193 -1.26 -31.37 -0.59
C PRO A 193 -0.94 -30.93 0.85
#